data_1ecaa5dc479c1e961aa399b8715fd130
#
_entry.id   1ecaa5dc479c1e961aa399b8715fd130
#
_cell.length_a   1.000
_cell.length_b   1.000
_cell.length_c   1.000
_cell.angle_alpha   90.00
_cell.angle_beta   90.00
_cell.angle_gamma   90.00
#
_symmetry.space_group_name_H-M   'P 1'
#
loop_
_entity.id
_entity.type
_entity.pdbx_description
1 polymer ?
#
loop_
_entity_poly.entity_id
_entity_poly.type
_entity_poly.pdbx_seq_one_letter_code
_entity_poly.pdbx_strand_id
1 'polypeptide(L)'
;MMKTDTLDQIAYELYKAERDVSEVTKFVDQYPELTVATAYDIQDKLIELKRMHEQTTISGLKLGLTSKAKQQMMGVHEPSYGVLLANMALNPQLPISLKSLIHPKIEPEIAFVFKEDLRGPIVTVAQVLKATDYIAPAMEIIDSRYLNFNFTLPDVIADNSSSSRYILGSQKYAVNEVDLVNMGCIFTHNDEIFATSTAGSVMGHPARAIAWMANKLIARGQHIRAGDIVLSGALTGAATMHAGDSFTVSFDGMESLTVEVER
;
A
#
# COMPACT_ATOMS: atom_id res chain seq x y z
N MET A 1 1.03 5.65 28.22
CA MET A 1 0.69 4.54 27.31
C MET A 1 -0.83 4.57 27.15
N MET A 2 -1.35 4.59 25.95
CA MET A 2 -2.79 4.55 25.67
C MET A 2 -3.40 3.26 26.22
N LYS A 3 -4.66 3.34 26.71
CA LYS A 3 -5.36 2.15 27.22
C LYS A 3 -5.78 1.26 26.06
N THR A 4 -5.82 -0.06 26.28
CA THR A 4 -6.25 -1.05 25.27
C THR A 4 -7.64 -0.73 24.72
N ASP A 5 -8.60 -0.38 25.59
CA ASP A 5 -9.97 0.00 25.17
C ASP A 5 -10.00 1.17 24.21
N THR A 6 -9.09 2.16 24.37
CA THR A 6 -8.98 3.29 23.45
C THR A 6 -8.46 2.88 22.07
N LEU A 7 -7.48 1.94 22.03
CA LEU A 7 -6.97 1.40 20.75
C LEU A 7 -8.06 0.61 20.01
N ASP A 8 -8.85 -0.19 20.75
CA ASP A 8 -9.98 -0.93 20.19
C ASP A 8 -11.06 0.01 19.65
N GLN A 9 -11.35 1.10 20.36
CA GLN A 9 -12.32 2.12 19.93
C GLN A 9 -11.86 2.78 18.62
N ILE A 10 -10.61 3.24 18.54
CA ILE A 10 -10.08 3.87 17.31
C ILE A 10 -10.12 2.89 16.12
N ALA A 11 -9.68 1.65 16.32
CA ALA A 11 -9.74 0.62 15.29
C ALA A 11 -11.18 0.37 14.80
N TYR A 12 -12.14 0.34 15.72
CA TYR A 12 -13.55 0.16 15.37
C TYR A 12 -14.13 1.38 14.64
N GLU A 13 -13.76 2.60 15.03
CA GLU A 13 -14.20 3.82 14.33
C GLU A 13 -13.66 3.87 12.89
N LEU A 14 -12.39 3.50 12.66
CA LEU A 14 -11.81 3.38 11.32
C LEU A 14 -12.48 2.29 10.49
N TYR A 15 -12.73 1.12 11.08
CA TYR A 15 -13.47 0.03 10.42
C TYR A 15 -14.87 0.49 10.01
N LYS A 16 -15.59 1.17 10.92
CA LYS A 16 -16.93 1.69 10.65
C LYS A 16 -16.92 2.76 9.56
N ALA A 17 -15.94 3.67 9.59
CA ALA A 17 -15.80 4.72 8.59
C ALA A 17 -15.65 4.15 7.17
N GLU A 18 -14.80 3.13 6.99
CA GLU A 18 -14.64 2.45 5.70
C GLU A 18 -15.95 1.76 5.27
N ARG A 19 -16.58 1.01 6.15
CA ARG A 19 -17.81 0.28 5.85
C ARG A 19 -18.97 1.21 5.50
N ASP A 20 -19.12 2.32 6.23
CA ASP A 20 -20.22 3.27 6.08
C ASP A 20 -19.90 4.39 5.05
N VAL A 21 -18.74 4.29 4.36
CA VAL A 21 -18.24 5.27 3.37
C VAL A 21 -18.31 6.69 3.94
N SER A 22 -17.71 6.87 5.11
CA SER A 22 -17.76 8.12 5.86
C SER A 22 -16.38 8.54 6.36
N GLU A 23 -16.18 9.82 6.57
CA GLU A 23 -14.91 10.38 7.04
C GLU A 23 -14.87 10.51 8.56
N VAL A 24 -13.65 10.44 9.11
CA VAL A 24 -13.34 10.75 10.51
C VAL A 24 -12.32 11.89 10.59
N THR A 25 -12.30 12.60 11.71
CA THR A 25 -11.24 13.58 12.02
C THR A 25 -9.99 12.89 12.53
N LYS A 26 -8.84 13.57 12.48
CA LYS A 26 -7.57 13.04 12.97
C LYS A 26 -7.65 12.62 14.43
N PHE A 27 -7.19 11.41 14.74
CA PHE A 27 -7.16 10.92 16.12
C PHE A 27 -6.07 11.59 16.96
N VAL A 28 -4.98 12.07 16.34
CA VAL A 28 -3.93 12.82 17.08
C VAL A 28 -4.48 14.12 17.70
N ASP A 29 -5.53 14.73 17.14
CA ASP A 29 -6.16 15.91 17.71
C ASP A 29 -6.96 15.59 18.99
N GLN A 30 -7.46 14.35 19.09
CA GLN A 30 -8.20 13.85 20.27
C GLN A 30 -7.28 13.13 21.25
N TYR A 31 -6.22 12.48 20.75
CA TYR A 31 -5.26 11.69 21.52
C TYR A 31 -3.83 12.14 21.18
N PRO A 32 -3.34 13.27 21.72
CA PRO A 32 -2.00 13.79 21.41
C PRO A 32 -0.85 12.84 21.76
N GLU A 33 -1.10 11.84 22.61
CA GLU A 33 -0.15 10.79 22.95
C GLU A 33 -0.07 9.65 21.93
N LEU A 34 -0.84 9.69 20.83
CA LEU A 34 -0.82 8.68 19.78
C LEU A 34 0.56 8.69 19.06
N THR A 35 1.31 7.63 19.22
CA THR A 35 2.63 7.44 18.62
C THR A 35 2.59 6.52 17.41
N VAL A 36 3.65 6.50 16.61
CA VAL A 36 3.82 5.53 15.53
C VAL A 36 3.69 4.08 16.02
N ALA A 37 4.26 3.77 17.19
CA ALA A 37 4.20 2.41 17.74
C ALA A 37 2.75 2.01 18.08
N THR A 38 2.01 2.88 18.80
CA THR A 38 0.60 2.62 19.13
C THR A 38 -0.31 2.64 17.88
N ALA A 39 0.05 3.40 16.85
CA ALA A 39 -0.68 3.40 15.59
C ALA A 39 -0.61 2.04 14.87
N TYR A 40 0.55 1.38 14.89
CA TYR A 40 0.67 -0.01 14.39
C TYR A 40 -0.12 -1.01 15.23
N ASP A 41 -0.26 -0.79 16.55
CA ASP A 41 -1.10 -1.65 17.40
C ASP A 41 -2.60 -1.45 17.06
N ILE A 42 -3.01 -0.23 16.73
CA ILE A 42 -4.36 0.06 16.22
C ILE A 42 -4.56 -0.59 14.84
N GLN A 43 -3.57 -0.50 13.94
CA GLN A 43 -3.62 -1.17 12.64
C GLN A 43 -3.84 -2.68 12.79
N ASP A 44 -3.07 -3.35 13.67
CA ASP A 44 -3.24 -4.80 13.92
C ASP A 44 -4.67 -5.12 14.36
N LYS A 45 -5.27 -4.30 15.24
CA LYS A 45 -6.67 -4.45 15.69
C LYS A 45 -7.68 -4.19 14.56
N LEU A 46 -7.46 -3.17 13.74
CA LEU A 46 -8.29 -2.87 12.57
C LEU A 46 -8.29 -4.05 11.58
N ILE A 47 -7.11 -4.60 11.29
CA ILE A 47 -6.96 -5.75 10.40
C ILE A 47 -7.68 -6.98 10.97
N GLU A 48 -7.58 -7.23 12.27
CA GLU A 48 -8.29 -8.36 12.89
C GLU A 48 -9.81 -8.18 12.84
N LEU A 49 -10.33 -6.97 13.10
CA LEU A 49 -11.75 -6.64 12.90
C LEU A 49 -12.20 -6.92 11.46
N LYS A 50 -11.46 -6.45 10.48
CA LYS A 50 -11.77 -6.70 9.06
C LYS A 50 -11.76 -8.18 8.73
N ARG A 51 -10.75 -8.92 9.18
CA ARG A 51 -10.66 -10.38 8.94
C ARG A 51 -11.86 -11.13 9.51
N MET A 52 -12.29 -10.78 10.71
CA MET A 52 -13.43 -11.42 11.37
C MET A 52 -14.76 -11.10 10.68
N HIS A 53 -15.03 -9.83 10.42
CA HIS A 53 -16.32 -9.40 9.90
C HIS A 53 -16.48 -9.65 8.40
N GLU A 54 -15.39 -9.56 7.63
CA GLU A 54 -15.40 -9.73 6.18
C GLU A 54 -15.03 -11.16 5.75
N GLN A 55 -14.71 -12.06 6.70
CA GLN A 55 -14.31 -13.45 6.48
C GLN A 55 -13.17 -13.57 5.46
N THR A 56 -12.15 -12.71 5.61
CA THR A 56 -11.03 -12.61 4.68
C THR A 56 -9.71 -12.99 5.35
N THR A 57 -8.65 -13.14 4.56
CA THR A 57 -7.31 -13.49 5.02
C THR A 57 -6.30 -12.44 4.58
N ILE A 58 -5.16 -12.38 5.26
CA ILE A 58 -4.03 -11.56 4.81
C ILE A 58 -3.48 -12.19 3.53
N SER A 59 -3.33 -11.37 2.48
CA SER A 59 -2.72 -11.74 1.20
C SER A 59 -1.32 -11.14 1.03
N GLY A 60 -0.95 -10.17 1.86
CA GLY A 60 0.35 -9.52 1.77
C GLY A 60 0.42 -8.18 2.47
N LEU A 61 1.30 -7.32 1.98
CA LEU A 61 1.65 -6.03 2.58
C LEU A 61 1.84 -4.97 1.49
N LYS A 62 1.79 -3.70 1.88
CA LYS A 62 2.08 -2.57 1.00
C LYS A 62 2.95 -1.56 1.70
N LEU A 63 3.71 -0.80 0.94
CA LEU A 63 4.56 0.27 1.43
C LEU A 63 3.98 1.64 1.06
N GLY A 64 3.98 2.56 2.00
CA GLY A 64 3.61 3.95 1.80
C GLY A 64 4.76 4.91 2.12
N LEU A 65 4.71 6.14 1.59
CA LEU A 65 5.67 7.21 1.86
C LEU A 65 7.12 6.80 1.54
N THR A 66 7.33 6.06 0.47
CA THR A 66 8.64 5.49 0.09
C THR A 66 9.57 6.49 -0.63
N SER A 67 9.09 7.68 -1.02
CA SER A 67 9.93 8.70 -1.63
C SER A 67 10.26 9.84 -0.67
N LYS A 68 11.47 10.40 -0.78
CA LYS A 68 11.90 11.57 -0.02
C LYS A 68 10.97 12.77 -0.21
N ALA A 69 10.49 12.97 -1.44
CA ALA A 69 9.57 14.06 -1.75
C ALA A 69 8.22 13.90 -1.01
N LYS A 70 7.63 12.69 -1.01
CA LYS A 70 6.40 12.39 -0.26
C LYS A 70 6.62 12.56 1.26
N GLN A 71 7.75 12.08 1.79
CA GLN A 71 8.09 12.24 3.21
C GLN A 71 8.20 13.72 3.60
N GLN A 72 8.88 14.54 2.82
CA GLN A 72 9.01 15.98 3.05
C GLN A 72 7.66 16.70 2.97
N MET A 73 6.84 16.39 1.96
CA MET A 73 5.51 16.98 1.79
C MET A 73 4.59 16.66 2.98
N MET A 74 4.71 15.46 3.55
CA MET A 74 3.90 15.01 4.69
C MET A 74 4.54 15.31 6.06
N GLY A 75 5.73 15.95 6.08
CA GLY A 75 6.45 16.27 7.33
C GLY A 75 6.90 15.04 8.10
N VAL A 76 7.18 13.92 7.43
CA VAL A 76 7.59 12.65 8.04
C VAL A 76 9.00 12.25 7.58
N HIS A 77 9.64 11.33 8.31
CA HIS A 77 11.04 10.98 8.07
C HIS A 77 11.27 9.51 7.77
N GLU A 78 10.21 8.70 7.76
CA GLU A 78 10.29 7.27 7.45
C GLU A 78 9.07 6.82 6.62
N PRO A 79 9.19 5.71 5.88
CA PRO A 79 8.05 5.06 5.23
C PRO A 79 7.04 4.53 6.24
N SER A 80 5.87 4.16 5.74
CA SER A 80 4.86 3.38 6.46
C SER A 80 4.59 2.06 5.73
N TYR A 81 3.89 1.14 6.39
CA TYR A 81 3.37 -0.05 5.74
C TYR A 81 1.92 -0.31 6.16
N GLY A 82 1.21 -1.00 5.30
CA GLY A 82 -0.14 -1.50 5.55
C GLY A 82 -0.25 -2.98 5.19
N VAL A 83 -1.37 -3.57 5.54
CA VAL A 83 -1.71 -4.97 5.29
C VAL A 83 -2.69 -5.08 4.14
N LEU A 84 -2.43 -5.97 3.20
CA LEU A 84 -3.33 -6.33 2.11
C LEU A 84 -4.18 -7.53 2.54
N LEU A 85 -5.49 -7.43 2.32
CA LEU A 85 -6.43 -8.52 2.52
C LEU A 85 -6.84 -9.12 1.18
N ALA A 86 -7.21 -10.39 1.17
CA ALA A 86 -7.55 -11.11 -0.06
C ALA A 86 -8.74 -10.50 -0.80
N ASN A 87 -9.73 -9.96 -0.08
CA ASN A 87 -10.90 -9.29 -0.65
C ASN A 87 -10.62 -7.87 -1.18
N MET A 88 -9.42 -7.34 -0.97
CA MET A 88 -8.96 -6.07 -1.58
C MET A 88 -8.48 -6.26 -3.03
N ALA A 89 -8.19 -7.50 -3.45
CA ALA A 89 -7.75 -7.78 -4.82
C ALA A 89 -8.89 -7.57 -5.82
N LEU A 90 -8.64 -6.75 -6.84
CA LEU A 90 -9.58 -6.53 -7.94
C LEU A 90 -9.14 -7.28 -9.19
N ASN A 91 -10.13 -7.70 -9.99
CA ASN A 91 -9.87 -8.28 -11.30
C ASN A 91 -9.60 -7.16 -12.32
N PRO A 92 -8.42 -7.10 -12.97
CA PRO A 92 -8.08 -6.06 -13.95
C PRO A 92 -9.00 -6.04 -15.18
N GLN A 93 -9.76 -7.11 -15.45
CA GLN A 93 -10.68 -7.20 -16.58
C GLN A 93 -12.08 -6.62 -16.27
N LEU A 94 -12.34 -6.20 -15.04
CA LEU A 94 -13.63 -5.66 -14.62
C LEU A 94 -13.48 -4.19 -14.24
N PRO A 95 -14.45 -3.33 -14.62
CA PRO A 95 -14.45 -1.94 -14.18
C PRO A 95 -14.47 -1.81 -12.65
N ILE A 96 -13.75 -0.82 -12.14
CA ILE A 96 -13.63 -0.54 -10.71
C ILE A 96 -14.84 0.26 -10.25
N SER A 97 -15.57 -0.25 -9.27
CA SER A 97 -16.67 0.48 -8.65
C SER A 97 -16.16 1.41 -7.54
N LEU A 98 -16.55 2.68 -7.59
CA LEU A 98 -16.23 3.68 -6.55
C LEU A 98 -17.25 3.75 -5.41
N LYS A 99 -18.35 2.97 -5.46
CA LYS A 99 -19.49 3.08 -4.53
C LYS A 99 -19.12 2.81 -3.06
N SER A 100 -18.06 2.06 -2.82
CA SER A 100 -17.60 1.69 -1.48
C SER A 100 -16.32 2.43 -1.07
N LEU A 101 -16.00 3.53 -1.75
CA LEU A 101 -14.80 4.32 -1.55
C LEU A 101 -15.18 5.76 -1.18
N ILE A 102 -14.35 6.43 -0.38
CA ILE A 102 -14.62 7.78 0.14
C ILE A 102 -14.04 8.83 -0.81
N HIS A 103 -12.73 8.79 -1.05
CA HIS A 103 -12.02 9.68 -1.98
C HIS A 103 -10.81 8.96 -2.60
N PRO A 104 -11.09 7.94 -3.42
CA PRO A 104 -10.07 7.03 -3.92
C PRO A 104 -9.06 7.73 -4.82
N LYS A 105 -7.81 7.30 -4.67
CA LYS A 105 -6.71 7.65 -5.58
C LYS A 105 -6.00 6.38 -6.00
N ILE A 106 -5.47 6.37 -7.22
CA ILE A 106 -4.75 5.23 -7.77
C ILE A 106 -3.30 5.59 -8.04
N GLU A 107 -2.40 4.67 -7.76
CA GLU A 107 -0.96 4.86 -7.97
C GLU A 107 -0.29 3.60 -8.54
N PRO A 108 0.70 3.76 -9.47
CA PRO A 108 1.42 2.66 -10.06
C PRO A 108 2.49 2.11 -9.11
N GLU A 109 2.59 0.79 -9.04
CA GLU A 109 3.51 0.07 -8.17
C GLU A 109 4.12 -1.16 -8.87
N ILE A 110 5.15 -1.73 -8.26
CA ILE A 110 5.66 -3.05 -8.58
C ILE A 110 5.30 -3.99 -7.43
N ALA A 111 4.58 -5.05 -7.75
CA ALA A 111 4.30 -6.12 -6.81
C ALA A 111 5.45 -7.14 -6.80
N PHE A 112 5.86 -7.56 -5.61
CA PHE A 112 6.78 -8.67 -5.36
C PHE A 112 6.00 -9.81 -4.73
N VAL A 113 6.09 -11.00 -5.29
CA VAL A 113 5.48 -12.22 -4.72
C VAL A 113 6.58 -13.11 -4.19
N PHE A 114 6.45 -13.56 -2.96
CA PHE A 114 7.50 -14.28 -2.26
C PHE A 114 7.31 -15.80 -2.32
N LYS A 115 8.42 -16.55 -2.54
CA LYS A 115 8.46 -18.02 -2.46
C LYS A 115 9.06 -18.54 -1.17
N GLU A 116 9.71 -17.68 -0.39
CA GLU A 116 10.35 -18.02 0.89
C GLU A 116 10.02 -16.95 1.93
N ASP A 117 9.95 -17.36 3.20
CA ASP A 117 9.79 -16.44 4.33
C ASP A 117 11.03 -15.54 4.47
N LEU A 118 10.81 -14.25 4.72
CA LEU A 118 11.87 -13.31 5.10
C LEU A 118 11.92 -13.17 6.62
N ARG A 119 12.80 -13.96 7.25
CA ARG A 119 13.00 -13.97 8.71
C ARG A 119 14.32 -13.30 9.08
N GLY A 120 14.35 -12.71 10.30
CA GLY A 120 15.49 -11.99 10.85
C GLY A 120 16.75 -12.82 11.09
N PRO A 121 17.78 -12.23 11.74
CA PRO A 121 17.68 -10.96 12.51
C PRO A 121 17.72 -9.69 11.66
N ILE A 122 18.27 -9.70 10.45
CA ILE A 122 18.35 -8.55 9.53
C ILE A 122 18.06 -9.06 8.12
N VAL A 123 17.18 -8.35 7.40
CA VAL A 123 16.87 -8.61 5.99
C VAL A 123 17.56 -7.56 5.12
N THR A 124 18.28 -8.04 4.10
CA THR A 124 18.99 -7.23 3.11
C THR A 124 18.28 -7.24 1.76
N VAL A 125 18.64 -6.32 0.86
CA VAL A 125 18.14 -6.29 -0.53
C VAL A 125 18.39 -7.62 -1.24
N ALA A 126 19.58 -8.21 -1.06
CA ALA A 126 19.92 -9.50 -1.70
C ALA A 126 19.00 -10.64 -1.22
N GLN A 127 18.63 -10.65 0.07
CA GLN A 127 17.69 -11.65 0.60
C GLN A 127 16.27 -11.42 0.08
N VAL A 128 15.82 -10.16 -0.05
CA VAL A 128 14.53 -9.83 -0.67
C VAL A 128 14.48 -10.38 -2.10
N LEU A 129 15.48 -10.05 -2.94
CA LEU A 129 15.52 -10.50 -4.33
C LEU A 129 15.59 -12.04 -4.45
N LYS A 130 16.36 -12.71 -3.57
CA LYS A 130 16.45 -14.18 -3.55
C LYS A 130 15.13 -14.83 -3.17
N ALA A 131 14.43 -14.29 -2.17
CA ALA A 131 13.17 -14.83 -1.66
C ALA A 131 11.96 -14.50 -2.57
N THR A 132 12.10 -13.56 -3.52
CA THR A 132 11.08 -13.23 -4.51
C THR A 132 10.94 -14.37 -5.51
N ASP A 133 9.71 -14.80 -5.76
CA ASP A 133 9.36 -15.75 -6.81
C ASP A 133 9.27 -15.03 -8.16
N TYR A 134 8.45 -14.01 -8.21
CA TYR A 134 8.29 -13.14 -9.38
C TYR A 134 7.87 -11.72 -8.97
N ILE A 135 7.97 -10.82 -9.91
CA ILE A 135 7.41 -9.47 -9.83
C ILE A 135 6.36 -9.28 -10.93
N ALA A 136 5.46 -8.33 -10.72
CA ALA A 136 4.42 -7.98 -11.68
C ALA A 136 4.11 -6.47 -11.63
N PRO A 137 3.63 -5.87 -12.74
CA PRO A 137 2.99 -4.56 -12.70
C PRO A 137 1.84 -4.59 -11.71
N ALA A 138 1.65 -3.50 -10.98
CA ALA A 138 0.54 -3.37 -10.04
C ALA A 138 0.01 -1.93 -10.00
N MET A 139 -1.21 -1.79 -9.56
CA MET A 139 -1.79 -0.52 -9.13
C MET A 139 -2.37 -0.69 -7.74
N GLU A 140 -2.13 0.27 -6.85
CA GLU A 140 -2.80 0.36 -5.57
C GLU A 140 -3.86 1.45 -5.62
N ILE A 141 -5.04 1.19 -5.06
CA ILE A 141 -6.04 2.19 -4.77
C ILE A 141 -5.97 2.50 -3.28
N ILE A 142 -5.54 3.71 -2.98
CA ILE A 142 -5.54 4.25 -1.63
C ILE A 142 -6.83 5.05 -1.42
N ASP A 143 -7.41 4.91 -0.23
CA ASP A 143 -8.65 5.59 0.14
C ASP A 143 -8.60 5.92 1.64
N SER A 144 -8.24 7.14 1.99
CA SER A 144 -8.10 7.54 3.39
C SER A 144 -9.47 7.71 4.05
N ARG A 145 -9.61 7.22 5.28
CA ARG A 145 -10.80 7.45 6.09
C ARG A 145 -10.83 8.82 6.75
N TYR A 146 -9.74 9.60 6.62
CA TYR A 146 -9.65 10.93 7.22
C TYR A 146 -10.22 12.04 6.35
N LEU A 147 -10.92 12.96 6.98
CA LEU A 147 -11.54 14.13 6.36
C LEU A 147 -10.57 14.87 5.45
N ASN A 148 -10.96 15.06 4.19
CA ASN A 148 -10.15 15.73 3.16
C ASN A 148 -8.74 15.12 2.96
N PHE A 149 -8.56 13.83 3.24
CA PHE A 149 -7.24 13.17 3.13
C PHE A 149 -6.17 13.82 4.04
N ASN A 150 -6.58 14.43 5.15
CA ASN A 150 -5.70 15.18 6.05
C ASN A 150 -5.40 14.37 7.30
N PHE A 151 -4.16 13.92 7.44
CA PHE A 151 -3.70 13.05 8.52
C PHE A 151 -2.23 13.32 8.87
N THR A 152 -1.80 12.85 10.04
CA THR A 152 -0.39 12.75 10.43
C THR A 152 0.13 11.32 10.20
N LEU A 153 1.43 11.09 10.42
CA LEU A 153 2.00 9.75 10.29
C LEU A 153 1.33 8.70 11.22
N PRO A 154 1.09 8.95 12.52
CA PRO A 154 0.34 8.02 13.34
C PRO A 154 -1.09 7.76 12.83
N ASP A 155 -1.79 8.79 12.38
CA ASP A 155 -3.15 8.63 11.84
C ASP A 155 -3.15 7.70 10.63
N VAL A 156 -2.32 7.97 9.61
CA VAL A 156 -2.31 7.14 8.39
C VAL A 156 -1.88 5.70 8.66
N ILE A 157 -0.97 5.47 9.60
CA ILE A 157 -0.58 4.11 10.01
C ILE A 157 -1.75 3.39 10.65
N ALA A 158 -2.47 4.03 11.60
CA ALA A 158 -3.64 3.45 12.23
C ALA A 158 -4.73 3.08 11.22
N ASP A 159 -4.86 3.87 10.15
CA ASP A 159 -5.75 3.70 9.01
C ASP A 159 -5.18 2.76 7.92
N ASN A 160 -4.40 1.77 8.32
CA ASN A 160 -3.79 0.79 7.42
C ASN A 160 -3.04 1.42 6.23
N SER A 161 -2.36 2.56 6.45
CA SER A 161 -1.66 3.34 5.42
C SER A 161 -2.55 3.69 4.22
N SER A 162 -3.81 4.01 4.48
CA SER A 162 -4.88 4.28 3.50
C SER A 162 -5.09 3.16 2.47
N SER A 163 -4.64 1.94 2.74
CA SER A 163 -4.82 0.80 1.83
C SER A 163 -6.30 0.47 1.66
N SER A 164 -6.74 0.26 0.41
CA SER A 164 -8.13 -0.07 0.11
C SER A 164 -8.29 -1.19 -0.90
N ARG A 165 -7.73 -1.07 -2.10
CA ARG A 165 -7.79 -2.11 -3.15
C ARG A 165 -6.44 -2.20 -3.86
N TYR A 166 -6.21 -3.32 -4.55
CA TYR A 166 -5.04 -3.47 -5.41
C TYR A 166 -5.37 -4.33 -6.63
N ILE A 167 -4.63 -4.08 -7.70
CA ILE A 167 -4.73 -4.78 -8.97
C ILE A 167 -3.34 -5.28 -9.37
N LEU A 168 -3.25 -6.53 -9.83
CA LEU A 168 -2.01 -7.11 -10.34
C LEU A 168 -2.13 -7.36 -11.84
N GLY A 169 -1.08 -7.07 -12.58
CA GLY A 169 -0.92 -7.53 -13.95
C GLY A 169 -0.82 -9.06 -14.02
N SER A 170 -1.21 -9.62 -15.15
CA SER A 170 -1.28 -11.08 -15.34
C SER A 170 0.09 -11.72 -15.59
N GLN A 171 1.04 -10.97 -16.16
CA GLN A 171 2.36 -11.46 -16.50
C GLN A 171 3.32 -11.41 -15.31
N LYS A 172 4.13 -12.46 -15.21
CA LYS A 172 5.11 -12.67 -14.14
C LYS A 172 6.51 -12.54 -14.72
N TYR A 173 7.36 -11.79 -14.04
CA TYR A 173 8.74 -11.53 -14.46
C TYR A 173 9.71 -11.97 -13.36
N ALA A 174 10.82 -12.61 -13.72
CA ALA A 174 11.87 -12.84 -12.76
C ALA A 174 12.59 -11.52 -12.42
N VAL A 175 13.07 -11.39 -11.19
CA VAL A 175 13.70 -10.13 -10.71
C VAL A 175 14.98 -9.75 -11.48
N ASN A 176 15.59 -10.68 -12.21
CA ASN A 176 16.77 -10.46 -13.05
C ASN A 176 16.44 -10.19 -14.53
N GLU A 177 15.17 -10.18 -14.93
CA GLU A 177 14.74 -9.86 -16.29
C GLU A 177 14.55 -8.36 -16.51
N VAL A 178 14.52 -7.58 -15.43
CA VAL A 178 14.29 -6.13 -15.48
C VAL A 178 15.31 -5.37 -14.64
N ASP A 179 15.59 -4.13 -15.01
CA ASP A 179 16.40 -3.20 -14.20
C ASP A 179 15.54 -2.50 -13.16
N LEU A 180 15.44 -3.07 -11.97
CA LEU A 180 14.65 -2.53 -10.85
C LEU A 180 15.13 -1.16 -10.31
N VAL A 181 16.10 -0.52 -10.93
CA VAL A 181 16.52 0.84 -10.59
C VAL A 181 16.19 1.81 -11.70
N ASN A 182 16.59 1.48 -12.94
CA ASN A 182 16.48 2.40 -14.06
C ASN A 182 15.23 2.15 -14.92
N MET A 183 14.50 1.05 -14.70
CA MET A 183 13.27 0.73 -15.41
C MET A 183 12.32 1.94 -15.39
N GLY A 184 11.98 2.45 -16.57
CA GLY A 184 11.05 3.56 -16.74
C GLY A 184 9.63 3.15 -16.36
N CYS A 185 8.89 4.12 -15.85
CA CYS A 185 7.46 4.02 -15.56
C CYS A 185 6.74 5.19 -16.22
N ILE A 186 5.74 4.89 -17.05
CA ILE A 186 4.80 5.86 -17.60
C ILE A 186 3.44 5.56 -17.02
N PHE A 187 2.83 6.54 -16.36
CA PHE A 187 1.48 6.45 -15.82
C PHE A 187 0.57 7.41 -16.58
N THR A 188 -0.49 6.88 -17.18
CA THR A 188 -1.46 7.69 -17.97
C THR A 188 -2.82 7.71 -17.27
N HIS A 189 -3.56 8.79 -17.48
CA HIS A 189 -4.94 9.00 -17.05
C HIS A 189 -5.71 9.49 -18.28
N ASN A 190 -6.74 8.76 -18.69
CA ASN A 190 -7.54 9.05 -19.88
C ASN A 190 -6.69 9.28 -21.14
N ASP A 191 -5.74 8.35 -21.38
CA ASP A 191 -4.78 8.36 -22.51
C ASP A 191 -3.76 9.50 -22.51
N GLU A 192 -3.78 10.40 -21.53
CA GLU A 192 -2.78 11.44 -21.34
C GLU A 192 -1.72 11.05 -20.32
N ILE A 193 -0.46 11.43 -20.55
CA ILE A 193 0.61 11.17 -19.56
C ILE A 193 0.34 11.98 -18.29
N PHE A 194 -0.01 11.28 -17.20
CA PHE A 194 -0.17 11.88 -15.89
C PHE A 194 1.19 12.09 -15.19
N ALA A 195 2.07 11.11 -15.26
CA ALA A 195 3.41 11.20 -14.67
C ALA A 195 4.37 10.17 -15.29
N THR A 196 5.65 10.48 -15.20
CA THR A 196 6.75 9.56 -15.53
C THR A 196 7.72 9.45 -14.36
N SER A 197 8.37 8.30 -14.23
CA SER A 197 9.31 8.03 -13.14
C SER A 197 10.26 6.88 -13.52
N THR A 198 11.09 6.47 -12.58
CA THR A 198 11.83 5.19 -12.64
C THR A 198 11.58 4.40 -11.38
N ALA A 199 11.80 3.08 -11.42
CA ALA A 199 11.64 2.23 -10.26
C ALA A 199 12.56 2.64 -9.09
N GLY A 200 13.69 3.28 -9.37
CA GLY A 200 14.57 3.87 -8.37
C GLY A 200 13.99 5.02 -7.54
N SER A 201 12.84 5.59 -7.93
CA SER A 201 12.12 6.58 -7.12
C SER A 201 11.70 6.02 -5.75
N VAL A 202 11.51 4.70 -5.66
CA VAL A 202 11.20 3.98 -4.43
C VAL A 202 12.49 3.71 -3.66
N MET A 203 12.88 4.62 -2.77
CA MET A 203 14.07 4.50 -1.89
C MET A 203 15.39 4.15 -2.62
N GLY A 204 15.50 4.49 -3.90
CA GLY A 204 16.64 4.16 -4.75
C GLY A 204 16.63 2.72 -5.31
N HIS A 205 15.76 1.84 -4.80
CA HIS A 205 15.53 0.47 -5.28
C HIS A 205 14.31 -0.12 -4.54
N PRO A 206 13.27 -0.64 -5.23
CA PRO A 206 12.08 -1.19 -4.58
C PRO A 206 12.35 -2.23 -3.50
N ALA A 207 13.29 -3.15 -3.74
CA ALA A 207 13.66 -4.16 -2.75
C ALA A 207 14.30 -3.57 -1.47
N ARG A 208 14.80 -2.33 -1.50
CA ARG A 208 15.29 -1.63 -0.29
C ARG A 208 14.12 -1.21 0.61
N ALA A 209 13.02 -0.74 0.02
CA ALA A 209 11.81 -0.43 0.76
C ALA A 209 11.24 -1.69 1.44
N ILE A 210 11.22 -2.81 0.71
CA ILE A 210 10.79 -4.11 1.24
C ILE A 210 11.71 -4.59 2.37
N ALA A 211 13.03 -4.47 2.22
CA ALA A 211 13.98 -4.82 3.27
C ALA A 211 13.77 -3.96 4.54
N TRP A 212 13.49 -2.65 4.37
CA TRP A 212 13.13 -1.78 5.48
C TRP A 212 11.87 -2.27 6.20
N MET A 213 10.81 -2.58 5.47
CA MET A 213 9.56 -3.09 6.02
C MET A 213 9.75 -4.44 6.73
N ALA A 214 10.47 -5.38 6.11
CA ALA A 214 10.76 -6.68 6.71
C ALA A 214 11.47 -6.52 8.07
N ASN A 215 12.42 -5.60 8.19
CA ASN A 215 13.10 -5.33 9.45
C ASN A 215 12.18 -4.67 10.50
N LYS A 216 11.24 -3.83 10.09
CA LYS A 216 10.20 -3.27 10.99
C LYS A 216 9.25 -4.36 11.50
N LEU A 217 8.82 -5.26 10.63
CA LEU A 217 7.97 -6.42 10.99
C LEU A 217 8.68 -7.34 11.99
N ILE A 218 9.95 -7.68 11.73
CA ILE A 218 10.76 -8.51 12.62
C ILE A 218 10.85 -7.92 14.03
N ALA A 219 11.06 -6.60 14.14
CA ALA A 219 11.07 -5.90 15.42
C ALA A 219 9.74 -5.99 16.19
N ARG A 220 8.63 -6.30 15.49
CA ARG A 220 7.29 -6.54 16.05
C ARG A 220 6.93 -8.04 16.16
N GLY A 221 7.89 -8.95 15.94
CA GLY A 221 7.69 -10.40 15.96
C GLY A 221 6.94 -10.96 14.74
N GLN A 222 6.83 -10.18 13.68
CA GLN A 222 6.16 -10.51 12.43
C GLN A 222 7.22 -10.73 11.32
N HIS A 223 6.81 -11.24 10.16
CA HIS A 223 7.69 -11.38 8.99
C HIS A 223 6.88 -11.51 7.71
N ILE A 224 7.50 -11.28 6.56
CA ILE A 224 6.93 -11.56 5.24
C ILE A 224 6.99 -13.07 5.02
N ARG A 225 5.90 -13.67 4.58
CA ARG A 225 5.74 -15.12 4.40
C ARG A 225 5.84 -15.52 2.93
N ALA A 226 6.19 -16.75 2.69
CA ALA A 226 6.00 -17.35 1.37
C ALA A 226 4.52 -17.25 0.94
N GLY A 227 4.29 -16.83 -0.28
CA GLY A 227 2.96 -16.53 -0.82
C GLY A 227 2.48 -15.08 -0.62
N ASP A 228 3.10 -14.30 0.26
CA ASP A 228 2.72 -12.89 0.43
C ASP A 228 3.03 -12.07 -0.82
N ILE A 229 2.10 -11.16 -1.13
CA ILE A 229 2.24 -10.11 -2.13
C ILE A 229 2.75 -8.86 -1.40
N VAL A 230 3.79 -8.21 -1.92
CA VAL A 230 4.26 -6.93 -1.38
C VAL A 230 4.23 -5.88 -2.47
N LEU A 231 3.41 -4.85 -2.28
CA LEU A 231 3.43 -3.64 -3.09
C LEU A 231 4.58 -2.75 -2.62
N SER A 232 5.48 -2.40 -3.52
CA SER A 232 6.79 -1.81 -3.19
C SER A 232 6.78 -0.34 -2.81
N GLY A 233 5.65 0.32 -2.99
CA GLY A 233 5.47 1.75 -2.85
C GLY A 233 5.31 2.44 -4.20
N ALA A 234 4.52 3.51 -4.21
CA ALA A 234 4.16 4.23 -5.41
C ALA A 234 5.37 4.85 -6.14
N LEU A 235 5.44 4.62 -7.44
CA LEU A 235 6.49 5.17 -8.30
C LEU A 235 6.24 6.63 -8.67
N THR A 236 4.96 7.06 -8.68
CA THR A 236 4.55 8.44 -9.03
C THR A 236 3.66 9.04 -7.94
N GLY A 237 3.12 10.23 -8.17
CA GLY A 237 1.97 10.74 -7.44
C GLY A 237 0.73 9.90 -7.69
N ALA A 238 -0.20 9.88 -6.74
CA ALA A 238 -1.49 9.24 -6.89
C ALA A 238 -2.46 10.12 -7.70
N ALA A 239 -3.17 9.54 -8.65
CA ALA A 239 -4.22 10.21 -9.42
C ALA A 239 -5.58 10.02 -8.73
N THR A 240 -6.38 11.09 -8.61
CA THR A 240 -7.76 10.99 -8.12
C THR A 240 -8.62 10.24 -9.14
N MET A 241 -9.48 9.37 -8.67
CA MET A 241 -10.35 8.54 -9.52
C MET A 241 -11.76 9.13 -9.62
N HIS A 242 -12.31 9.19 -10.84
CA HIS A 242 -13.69 9.58 -11.10
C HIS A 242 -14.39 8.54 -11.99
N ALA A 243 -15.71 8.56 -11.98
CA ALA A 243 -16.52 7.67 -12.82
C ALA A 243 -16.18 7.87 -14.32
N GLY A 244 -15.90 6.78 -15.01
CA GLY A 244 -15.54 6.75 -16.42
C GLY A 244 -14.06 6.99 -16.73
N ASP A 245 -13.21 7.18 -15.72
CA ASP A 245 -11.76 7.30 -15.90
C ASP A 245 -11.12 5.97 -16.35
N SER A 246 -10.01 6.08 -17.07
CA SER A 246 -9.10 4.97 -17.37
C SER A 246 -7.69 5.30 -16.92
N PHE A 247 -6.98 4.30 -16.42
CA PHE A 247 -5.60 4.43 -15.96
C PHE A 247 -4.75 3.31 -16.56
N THR A 248 -3.57 3.67 -17.09
CA THR A 248 -2.61 2.70 -17.59
C THR A 248 -1.24 2.93 -16.98
N VAL A 249 -0.61 1.87 -16.49
CA VAL A 249 0.81 1.89 -16.16
C VAL A 249 1.59 1.04 -17.15
N SER A 250 2.69 1.58 -17.64
CA SER A 250 3.64 0.90 -18.52
C SER A 250 5.03 0.96 -17.89
N PHE A 251 5.67 -0.20 -17.77
CA PHE A 251 7.05 -0.32 -17.31
C PHE A 251 7.93 -0.87 -18.43
N ASP A 252 9.17 -0.38 -18.52
CA ASP A 252 10.13 -0.92 -19.49
C ASP A 252 10.31 -2.43 -19.29
N GLY A 253 10.10 -3.20 -20.36
CA GLY A 253 10.24 -4.66 -20.37
C GLY A 253 9.09 -5.43 -19.74
N MET A 254 7.98 -4.78 -19.37
CA MET A 254 6.79 -5.43 -18.85
C MET A 254 5.55 -5.10 -19.71
N GLU A 255 4.52 -5.96 -19.66
CA GLU A 255 3.20 -5.62 -20.19
C GLU A 255 2.57 -4.46 -19.44
N SER A 256 1.86 -3.60 -20.17
CA SER A 256 1.07 -2.53 -19.57
C SER A 256 -0.13 -3.10 -18.82
N LEU A 257 -0.45 -2.50 -17.69
CA LEU A 257 -1.66 -2.77 -16.92
C LEU A 257 -2.62 -1.60 -17.10
N THR A 258 -3.82 -1.89 -17.62
CA THR A 258 -4.88 -0.89 -17.78
C THR A 258 -6.09 -1.27 -16.92
N VAL A 259 -6.70 -0.29 -16.30
CA VAL A 259 -7.94 -0.43 -15.53
C VAL A 259 -8.92 0.69 -15.90
N GLU A 260 -10.21 0.38 -15.80
CA GLU A 260 -11.29 1.31 -16.07
C GLU A 260 -12.14 1.49 -14.81
N VAL A 261 -12.72 2.68 -14.63
CA VAL A 261 -13.66 2.99 -13.55
C VAL A 261 -15.09 2.92 -14.10
N GLU A 262 -16.02 2.37 -13.33
CA GLU A 262 -17.45 2.36 -13.69
C GLU A 262 -17.94 3.80 -14.00
N ARG A 263 -18.87 3.90 -14.97
CA ARG A 263 -19.52 5.18 -15.35
C ARG A 263 -20.63 5.56 -14.39
#